data_a1663fbace6acb65751d8c1aa5bf34e7
#
_entry.id   a1663fbace6acb65751d8c1aa5bf34e7
#
_cell.length_a   1.000
_cell.length_b   1.000
_cell.length_c   1.000
_cell.angle_alpha   90.00
_cell.angle_beta   90.00
_cell.angle_gamma   90.00
#
_symmetry.space_group_name_H-M   'P 1'
#
loop_
_entity.id
_entity.type
_entity.pdbx_description
1 polymer ?
#
loop_
_entity_poly.entity_id
_entity_poly.type
_entity_poly.pdbx_seq_one_letter_code
_entity_poly.pdbx_strand_id
1 'polypeptide(L)'
;MKLGYFTLTDNPPAYGADRKDPSRLLEEVMEQCLHAEELGLNSVWVPEHHFGLFGVLPSAPVFLANVAARTKRVKLGPATVLLPVQHPLRVAEEFALLDLLSNGRAQLSVGRGYDAREYAAFGVDFTESQ
;
A
#
# COMPACT_ATOMS: atom_id res chain seq x y z
N MET A 1 13.11 5.17 -20.05
CA MET A 1 12.91 5.40 -18.58
C MET A 1 11.55 4.84 -18.22
N LYS A 2 11.42 4.18 -17.05
CA LYS A 2 10.12 3.69 -16.55
C LYS A 2 9.69 4.62 -15.41
N LEU A 3 8.46 5.10 -15.46
CA LEU A 3 7.88 5.98 -14.45
C LEU A 3 6.73 5.28 -13.75
N GLY A 4 6.55 5.53 -12.47
CA GLY A 4 5.45 5.01 -11.68
C GLY A 4 4.76 6.12 -10.89
N TYR A 5 3.50 5.88 -10.54
CA TYR A 5 2.77 6.66 -9.56
C TYR A 5 3.04 6.10 -8.16
N PHE A 6 3.21 6.97 -7.20
CA PHE A 6 3.32 6.62 -5.78
C PHE A 6 2.49 7.58 -4.94
N THR A 7 1.85 7.05 -3.92
CA THR A 7 1.12 7.83 -2.91
C THR A 7 1.49 7.37 -1.51
N LEU A 8 1.39 8.26 -0.52
CA LEU A 8 1.50 7.95 0.91
C LEU A 8 0.13 7.70 1.56
N THR A 9 -0.98 8.02 0.89
CA THR A 9 -2.33 8.02 1.48
C THR A 9 -2.39 8.78 2.81
N ASP A 10 -1.54 9.79 2.96
CA ASP A 10 -1.36 10.51 4.21
C ASP A 10 -2.61 11.30 4.60
N ASN A 11 -2.98 11.16 5.86
CA ASN A 11 -4.14 11.82 6.45
C ASN A 11 -3.98 11.96 7.97
N PRO A 12 -2.83 12.46 8.44
CA PRO A 12 -2.52 12.44 9.87
C PRO A 12 -3.43 13.37 10.67
N PRO A 13 -3.60 13.13 11.97
CA PRO A 13 -4.37 14.02 12.86
C PRO A 13 -3.91 15.48 12.83
N ALA A 14 -2.64 15.73 12.53
CA ALA A 14 -2.08 17.08 12.41
C ALA A 14 -2.72 17.94 11.31
N TYR A 15 -3.40 17.33 10.34
CA TYR A 15 -4.14 18.08 9.30
C TYR A 15 -5.42 18.73 9.84
N GLY A 16 -5.88 18.38 11.05
CA GLY A 16 -7.04 19.00 11.67
C GLY A 16 -8.28 18.98 10.79
N ALA A 17 -8.79 20.18 10.44
CA ALA A 17 -9.97 20.35 9.58
C ALA A 17 -9.73 19.95 8.11
N ASP A 18 -8.47 19.87 7.66
CA ASP A 18 -8.11 19.49 6.30
C ASP A 18 -8.04 17.96 6.13
N ARG A 19 -8.26 17.20 7.20
CA ARG A 19 -8.38 15.74 7.09
C ARG A 19 -9.56 15.36 6.22
N LYS A 20 -9.28 14.47 5.28
CA LYS A 20 -10.32 13.89 4.44
C LYS A 20 -11.02 12.72 5.16
N ASP A 21 -12.25 12.47 4.79
CA ASP A 21 -12.87 11.19 5.08
C ASP A 21 -12.05 10.06 4.44
N PRO A 22 -11.72 8.99 5.20
CA PRO A 22 -10.88 7.90 4.69
C PRO A 22 -11.44 7.22 3.43
N SER A 23 -12.77 7.05 3.32
CA SER A 23 -13.40 6.43 2.15
C SER A 23 -13.17 7.30 0.91
N ARG A 24 -13.40 8.61 1.04
CA ARG A 24 -13.18 9.56 -0.03
C ARG A 24 -11.71 9.62 -0.47
N LEU A 25 -10.78 9.60 0.49
CA LEU A 25 -9.36 9.59 0.15
C LEU A 25 -8.98 8.31 -0.62
N LEU A 26 -9.51 7.15 -0.22
CA LEU A 26 -9.26 5.90 -0.94
C LEU A 26 -9.90 5.88 -2.34
N GLU A 27 -11.06 6.51 -2.53
CA GLU A 27 -11.65 6.71 -3.85
C GLU A 27 -10.76 7.58 -4.74
N GLU A 28 -10.28 8.72 -4.23
CA GLU A 28 -9.35 9.61 -4.96
C GLU A 28 -8.06 8.88 -5.33
N VAL A 29 -7.49 8.08 -4.42
CA VAL A 29 -6.28 7.27 -4.70
C VAL A 29 -6.57 6.22 -5.77
N MET A 30 -7.74 5.61 -5.76
CA MET A 30 -8.17 4.67 -6.82
C MET A 30 -8.22 5.38 -8.17
N GLU A 31 -8.86 6.54 -8.27
CA GLU A 31 -8.93 7.33 -9.50
C GLU A 31 -7.54 7.70 -10.01
N GLN A 32 -6.63 8.09 -9.12
CA GLN A 32 -5.23 8.39 -9.47
C GLN A 32 -4.50 7.16 -10.00
N CYS A 33 -4.73 5.97 -9.44
CA CYS A 33 -4.15 4.72 -9.95
C CYS A 33 -4.66 4.39 -11.36
N LEU A 34 -5.95 4.58 -11.64
CA LEU A 34 -6.54 4.37 -12.96
C LEU A 34 -5.99 5.39 -13.96
N HIS A 35 -5.92 6.64 -13.56
CA HIS A 35 -5.36 7.70 -14.41
C HIS A 35 -3.88 7.50 -14.71
N ALA A 36 -3.12 6.95 -13.76
CA ALA A 36 -1.72 6.57 -13.99
C ALA A 36 -1.59 5.55 -15.15
N GLU A 37 -2.50 4.57 -15.23
CA GLU A 37 -2.53 3.64 -16.37
C GLU A 37 -2.90 4.35 -17.68
N GLU A 38 -3.87 5.24 -17.68
CA GLU A 38 -4.28 6.02 -18.87
C GLU A 38 -3.14 6.87 -19.42
N LEU A 39 -2.37 7.51 -18.52
CA LEU A 39 -1.18 8.29 -18.86
C LEU A 39 0.02 7.45 -19.32
N GLY A 40 -0.10 6.11 -19.29
CA GLY A 40 0.98 5.22 -19.71
C GLY A 40 2.09 5.02 -18.69
N LEU A 41 1.86 5.31 -17.40
CA LEU A 41 2.82 4.98 -16.35
C LEU A 41 3.01 3.47 -16.25
N ASN A 42 4.18 3.04 -15.79
CA ASN A 42 4.54 1.62 -15.74
C ASN A 42 4.04 0.89 -14.50
N SER A 43 3.85 1.63 -13.40
CA SER A 43 3.52 1.03 -12.10
C SER A 43 2.75 1.98 -11.20
N VAL A 44 2.01 1.41 -10.27
CA VAL A 44 1.41 2.11 -9.12
C VAL A 44 1.93 1.50 -7.84
N TRP A 45 2.21 2.36 -6.85
CA TRP A 45 2.78 1.99 -5.57
C TRP A 45 1.98 2.62 -4.45
N VAL A 46 1.55 1.79 -3.50
CA VAL A 46 0.75 2.25 -2.35
C VAL A 46 1.43 1.86 -1.05
N PRO A 47 1.25 2.64 0.03
CA PRO A 47 1.90 2.40 1.29
C PRO A 47 1.21 1.29 2.10
N GLU A 48 1.79 0.98 3.25
CA GLU A 48 1.13 0.32 4.38
C GLU A 48 1.29 1.20 5.61
N HIS A 49 0.16 1.68 6.16
CA HIS A 49 0.12 2.48 7.37
C HIS A 49 -1.05 2.08 8.25
N HIS A 50 -0.79 1.90 9.53
CA HIS A 50 -1.77 1.37 10.48
C HIS A 50 -2.34 2.46 11.40
N PHE A 51 -3.57 2.20 11.90
CA PHE A 51 -4.25 2.98 12.94
C PHE A 51 -4.50 4.46 12.63
N GLY A 52 -4.38 4.87 11.37
CA GLY A 52 -4.58 6.27 10.97
C GLY A 52 -3.58 7.26 11.57
N LEU A 53 -2.43 6.78 12.01
CA LEU A 53 -1.37 7.60 12.61
C LEU A 53 -0.68 8.48 11.56
N PHE A 54 -0.58 7.97 10.34
CA PHE A 54 -0.01 8.69 9.20
C PHE A 54 -0.93 8.61 7.99
N GLY A 55 -1.17 7.42 7.47
CA GLY A 55 -2.02 7.16 6.31
C GLY A 55 -3.25 6.32 6.65
N VAL A 56 -4.08 6.06 5.64
CA VAL A 56 -5.38 5.38 5.82
C VAL A 56 -5.43 3.97 5.21
N LEU A 57 -4.32 3.47 4.71
CA LEU A 57 -4.27 2.20 3.97
C LEU A 57 -3.49 1.14 4.76
N PRO A 58 -4.19 0.26 5.52
CA PRO A 58 -3.53 -0.73 6.36
C PRO A 58 -3.19 -2.04 5.62
N SER A 59 -3.68 -2.25 4.40
CA SER A 59 -3.45 -3.47 3.62
C SER A 59 -3.27 -3.14 2.15
N ALA A 60 -2.02 -3.10 1.72
CA ALA A 60 -1.68 -2.89 0.32
C ALA A 60 -2.26 -3.98 -0.61
N PRO A 61 -2.18 -5.30 -0.31
CA PRO A 61 -2.71 -6.33 -1.20
C PRO A 61 -4.21 -6.23 -1.43
N VAL A 62 -5.00 -5.87 -0.41
CA VAL A 62 -6.46 -5.69 -0.55
C VAL A 62 -6.77 -4.54 -1.51
N PHE A 63 -6.11 -3.40 -1.34
CA PHE A 63 -6.32 -2.25 -2.22
C PHE A 63 -5.83 -2.54 -3.65
N LEU A 64 -4.64 -3.13 -3.79
CA LEU A 64 -4.06 -3.46 -5.08
C LEU A 64 -4.86 -4.50 -5.86
N ALA A 65 -5.55 -5.44 -5.18
CA ALA A 65 -6.48 -6.35 -5.84
C ALA A 65 -7.66 -5.61 -6.49
N ASN A 66 -8.17 -4.55 -5.84
CA ASN A 66 -9.19 -3.69 -6.42
C ASN A 66 -8.66 -2.88 -7.61
N VAL A 67 -7.43 -2.36 -7.54
CA VAL A 67 -6.76 -1.72 -8.69
C VAL A 67 -6.55 -2.72 -9.83
N ALA A 68 -6.13 -3.96 -9.50
CA ALA A 68 -5.90 -5.04 -10.49
C ALA A 68 -7.15 -5.33 -11.31
N ALA A 69 -8.32 -5.34 -10.67
CA ALA A 69 -9.59 -5.61 -11.34
C ALA A 69 -10.00 -4.52 -12.35
N ARG A 70 -9.49 -3.30 -12.19
CA ARG A 70 -9.84 -2.11 -12.98
C ARG A 70 -8.77 -1.68 -13.97
N THR A 71 -7.58 -2.31 -13.93
CA THR A 71 -6.42 -1.98 -14.78
C THR A 71 -5.96 -3.20 -15.56
N LYS A 72 -5.13 -3.00 -16.61
CA LYS A 72 -4.66 -4.08 -17.47
C LYS A 72 -3.14 -4.15 -17.61
N ARG A 73 -2.41 -3.06 -17.39
CA ARG A 73 -0.98 -2.94 -17.73
C ARG A 73 -0.07 -2.56 -16.59
N VAL A 74 -0.49 -1.62 -15.72
CA VAL A 74 0.38 -1.13 -14.65
C VAL A 74 0.78 -2.25 -13.70
N LYS A 75 2.05 -2.27 -13.32
CA LYS A 75 2.54 -3.10 -12.22
C LYS A 75 2.03 -2.56 -10.89
N LEU A 76 1.80 -3.46 -9.95
CA LEU A 76 1.09 -3.21 -8.70
C LEU A 76 2.00 -3.55 -7.53
N GLY A 77 2.42 -2.57 -6.78
CA GLY A 77 3.37 -2.80 -5.69
C GLY A 77 3.03 -2.07 -4.40
N PRO A 78 3.36 -2.65 -3.25
CA PRO A 78 3.41 -1.93 -1.98
C PRO A 78 4.68 -1.10 -1.92
N ALA A 79 4.65 -0.01 -1.16
CA ALA A 79 5.84 0.76 -0.86
C ALA A 79 5.82 1.24 0.61
N THR A 80 6.00 0.29 1.52
CA THR A 80 6.35 -1.14 1.45
C THR A 80 5.42 -2.00 2.31
N VAL A 81 5.47 -3.33 2.23
CA VAL A 81 4.93 -4.21 3.27
C VAL A 81 5.82 -4.10 4.50
N LEU A 82 5.24 -3.87 5.67
CA LEU A 82 5.95 -3.83 6.95
C LEU A 82 6.20 -5.26 7.46
N LEU A 83 7.20 -5.92 6.87
CA LEU A 83 7.44 -7.36 7.09
C LEU A 83 7.58 -7.78 8.56
N PRO A 84 8.22 -6.99 9.47
CA PRO A 84 8.35 -7.39 10.88
C PRO A 84 7.04 -7.51 11.65
N VAL A 85 5.97 -6.85 11.20
CA VAL A 85 4.65 -6.91 11.85
C VAL A 85 3.68 -7.86 11.13
N GLN A 86 4.15 -8.58 10.11
CA GLN A 86 3.37 -9.49 9.30
C GLN A 86 3.86 -10.94 9.43
N HIS A 87 2.95 -11.88 9.25
CA HIS A 87 3.35 -13.28 9.14
C HIS A 87 3.87 -13.57 7.73
N PRO A 88 5.13 -14.03 7.52
CA PRO A 88 5.75 -14.12 6.21
C PRO A 88 5.01 -15.04 5.22
N LEU A 89 4.39 -16.13 5.71
CA LEU A 89 3.58 -17.01 4.87
C LEU A 89 2.33 -16.30 4.35
N ARG A 90 1.70 -15.44 5.17
CA ARG A 90 0.52 -14.67 4.73
C ARG A 90 0.91 -13.65 3.66
N VAL A 91 2.02 -12.98 3.83
CA VAL A 91 2.55 -12.05 2.80
C VAL A 91 2.79 -12.80 1.50
N ALA A 92 3.43 -13.97 1.56
CA ALA A 92 3.70 -14.78 0.37
C ALA A 92 2.41 -15.24 -0.34
N GLU A 93 1.41 -15.72 0.42
CA GLU A 93 0.11 -16.15 -0.13
C GLU A 93 -0.66 -14.99 -0.77
N GLU A 94 -0.73 -13.85 -0.10
CA GLU A 94 -1.49 -12.68 -0.57
C GLU A 94 -0.89 -12.10 -1.84
N PHE A 95 0.44 -11.99 -1.92
CA PHE A 95 1.10 -11.49 -3.13
C PHE A 95 1.12 -12.50 -4.27
N ALA A 96 1.20 -13.81 -3.98
CA ALA A 96 1.00 -14.84 -4.99
C ALA A 96 -0.43 -14.79 -5.57
N LEU A 97 -1.44 -14.63 -4.71
CA LEU A 97 -2.82 -14.46 -5.15
C LEU A 97 -3.02 -13.18 -5.95
N LEU A 98 -2.46 -12.07 -5.51
CA LEU A 98 -2.49 -10.80 -6.25
C LEU A 98 -1.85 -10.95 -7.63
N ASP A 99 -0.74 -11.68 -7.74
CA ASP A 99 -0.06 -11.92 -9.03
C ASP A 99 -0.95 -12.71 -9.99
N LEU A 100 -1.61 -13.77 -9.50
CA LEU A 100 -2.57 -14.55 -10.27
C LEU A 100 -3.76 -13.69 -10.72
N LEU A 101 -4.39 -12.94 -9.82
CA LEU A 101 -5.53 -12.08 -10.11
C LEU A 101 -5.19 -10.94 -11.08
N SER A 102 -3.97 -10.48 -11.06
CA SER A 102 -3.49 -9.40 -11.92
C SER A 102 -2.83 -9.85 -13.22
N ASN A 103 -2.73 -11.16 -13.50
CA ASN A 103 -2.02 -11.74 -14.64
C ASN A 103 -0.53 -11.35 -14.68
N GLY A 104 0.20 -11.60 -13.60
CA GLY A 104 1.65 -11.42 -13.52
C GLY A 104 2.09 -9.95 -13.38
N ARG A 105 1.25 -9.09 -12.76
CA ARG A 105 1.56 -7.67 -12.58
C ARG A 105 1.99 -7.31 -11.16
N ALA A 106 1.88 -8.22 -10.21
CA ALA A 106 2.28 -7.94 -8.83
C ALA A 106 3.79 -7.68 -8.72
N GLN A 107 4.13 -6.78 -7.82
CA GLN A 107 5.49 -6.50 -7.39
C GLN A 107 5.51 -6.64 -5.87
N LEU A 108 6.56 -7.15 -5.30
CA LEU A 108 6.72 -7.19 -3.85
C LEU A 108 7.88 -6.27 -3.45
N SER A 109 7.59 -5.34 -2.55
CA SER A 109 8.57 -4.53 -1.85
C SER A 109 8.31 -4.66 -0.36
N VAL A 110 9.33 -4.98 0.38
CA VAL A 110 9.27 -5.17 1.83
C VAL A 110 10.17 -4.17 2.54
N GLY A 111 9.80 -3.78 3.72
CA GLY A 111 10.57 -2.85 4.53
C GLY A 111 10.38 -3.11 6.01
N ARG A 112 11.25 -2.48 6.79
CA ARG A 112 11.17 -2.53 8.24
C ARG A 112 10.04 -1.64 8.79
N GLY A 113 9.77 -0.52 8.13
CA GLY A 113 8.98 0.55 8.74
C GLY A 113 9.81 1.40 9.73
N TYR A 114 9.17 2.41 10.28
CA TYR A 114 9.84 3.40 11.14
C TYR A 114 9.00 3.84 12.33
N ASP A 115 7.72 3.49 12.39
CA ASP A 115 6.82 3.93 13.46
C ASP A 115 6.72 2.88 14.59
N ALA A 116 7.40 3.14 15.71
CA ALA A 116 7.39 2.26 16.87
C ALA A 116 5.97 2.03 17.44
N ARG A 117 5.02 2.93 17.19
CA ARG A 117 3.63 2.78 17.64
C ARG A 117 2.90 1.66 16.87
N GLU A 118 3.19 1.50 15.59
CA GLU A 118 2.66 0.39 14.80
C GLU A 118 3.19 -0.94 15.36
N TYR A 119 4.49 -1.04 15.61
CA TYR A 119 5.11 -2.22 16.21
C TYR A 119 4.49 -2.59 17.56
N ALA A 120 4.38 -1.60 18.46
CA ALA A 120 3.80 -1.82 19.78
C ALA A 120 2.36 -2.38 19.70
N ALA A 121 1.55 -1.90 18.78
CA ALA A 121 0.19 -2.35 18.59
C ALA A 121 0.10 -3.80 18.06
N PHE A 122 1.08 -4.24 17.29
CA PHE A 122 1.21 -5.64 16.83
C PHE A 122 1.97 -6.54 17.83
N GLY A 123 2.43 -6.01 18.95
CA GLY A 123 3.17 -6.77 19.95
C GLY A 123 4.58 -7.17 19.52
N VAL A 124 5.18 -6.44 18.60
CA VAL A 124 6.53 -6.66 18.08
C VAL A 124 7.49 -5.64 18.68
N ASP A 125 8.67 -6.10 19.12
CA ASP A 125 9.71 -5.19 19.59
C ASP A 125 10.39 -4.48 18.42
N PHE A 126 10.31 -3.16 18.40
CA PHE A 126 10.92 -2.33 17.38
C PHE A 126 12.44 -2.49 17.31
N THR A 127 13.10 -2.76 18.44
CA THR A 127 14.56 -2.91 18.51
C THR A 127 15.06 -4.24 17.93
N GLU A 128 14.22 -5.27 17.93
CA GLU A 128 14.57 -6.61 17.39
C GLU A 128 14.33 -6.72 15.88
N SER A 129 13.80 -5.69 15.25
CA SER A 129 13.47 -5.67 13.82
C SER A 129 14.61 -5.23 12.91
N GLN A 130 15.84 -5.20 13.41
CA GLN A 130 17.03 -4.78 12.64
C GLN A 130 17.61 -5.90 11.81
#